data_8b3d48c832c98999ca423c005f49df6c
#
_entry.id   8b3d48c832c98999ca423c005f49df6c
#
_cell.length_a   1.000
_cell.length_b   1.000
_cell.length_c   1.000
_cell.angle_alpha   90.00
_cell.angle_beta   90.00
_cell.angle_gamma   90.00
#
_symmetry.space_group_name_H-M   'P 1'
#
loop_
_entity.id
_entity.type
_entity.pdbx_description
1 polymer ?
#
loop_
_entity_poly.entity_id
_entity_poly.type
_entity_poly.pdbx_seq_one_letter_code
_entity_poly.pdbx_strand_id
1 'polypeptide(L)'
;MAYDQAQGVPPSGAGVGRSIEAFGLQTNYHRAGSGAPVILLHGSGPGVSAWTNWRRVIPALSDSFDVIAPDMAGFGYTERKADLTYDIKLWVKHLIGLMDALEIEKTSLVGNSFGGSLSLAAALRHPERFDRIVLMGTPCDKFLMTPGLRAGWDYQPSPENMRAVMSLFPADPAFITDELVQERYEASLIPGAQEGLRKLLAKPAEEGETELSGMPEKAVAGLVHPTLILHGREDKVIPVEMGLKLGRAIPNAQFHMFGGCGHWVQAERFDDFVALTRRHLA
;
A
#
# COMPACT_ATOMS: atom_id res chain seq x y z
N MET A 1 14.21 -18.31 -6.71
CA MET A 1 15.14 -17.69 -7.68
C MET A 1 15.61 -16.40 -7.06
N ALA A 2 16.91 -16.13 -7.04
CA ALA A 2 17.45 -14.90 -6.53
C ALA A 2 16.94 -13.74 -7.41
N TYR A 3 16.41 -12.69 -6.80
CA TYR A 3 16.05 -11.45 -7.48
C TYR A 3 17.31 -10.92 -8.17
N ASP A 4 17.23 -10.69 -9.47
CA ASP A 4 18.41 -10.40 -10.31
C ASP A 4 19.06 -9.07 -9.88
N GLN A 5 20.29 -9.16 -9.37
CA GLN A 5 21.12 -8.00 -9.00
C GLN A 5 21.41 -7.05 -10.20
N ALA A 6 21.32 -7.55 -11.44
CA ALA A 6 21.49 -6.75 -12.66
C ALA A 6 20.37 -5.71 -12.85
N GLN A 7 19.26 -5.82 -12.13
CA GLN A 7 18.14 -4.88 -12.22
C GLN A 7 18.11 -3.82 -11.09
N GLY A 8 19.17 -3.67 -10.34
CA GLY A 8 19.35 -2.52 -9.44
C GLY A 8 18.72 -2.65 -8.05
N VAL A 9 18.48 -3.86 -7.55
CA VAL A 9 18.16 -4.10 -6.14
C VAL A 9 19.48 -4.17 -5.38
N PRO A 10 19.71 -3.33 -4.35
CA PRO A 10 20.97 -3.36 -3.61
C PRO A 10 21.14 -4.69 -2.86
N PRO A 11 22.40 -5.18 -2.74
CA PRO A 11 22.71 -6.45 -2.09
C PRO A 11 22.44 -6.49 -0.58
N SER A 12 22.20 -5.35 0.06
CA SER A 12 21.87 -5.26 1.47
C SER A 12 20.39 -5.01 1.64
N GLY A 13 19.54 -5.93 1.88
CA GLY A 13 18.10 -5.89 2.11
C GLY A 13 17.43 -4.61 2.67
N ALA A 14 18.10 -3.49 2.55
CA ALA A 14 17.73 -2.20 3.12
C ALA A 14 16.57 -1.48 2.39
N GLY A 15 15.95 -2.09 1.38
CA GLY A 15 14.81 -1.49 0.67
C GLY A 15 15.15 -0.31 -0.24
N VAL A 16 16.43 0.04 -0.40
CA VAL A 16 16.87 1.07 -1.34
C VAL A 16 16.88 0.49 -2.75
N GLY A 17 16.03 1.04 -3.62
CA GLY A 17 15.93 0.66 -5.02
C GLY A 17 16.61 1.66 -5.96
N ARG A 18 15.98 1.89 -7.12
CA ARG A 18 16.34 2.96 -8.06
C ARG A 18 15.83 4.28 -7.55
N SER A 19 16.41 5.38 -8.03
CA SER A 19 15.92 6.73 -7.73
C SER A 19 15.62 7.49 -9.01
N ILE A 20 14.53 8.27 -9.00
CA ILE A 20 14.15 9.18 -10.07
C ILE A 20 13.54 10.44 -9.48
N GLU A 21 13.73 11.58 -10.12
CA GLU A 21 13.01 12.79 -9.73
C GLU A 21 11.55 12.71 -10.21
N ALA A 22 10.61 12.74 -9.27
CA ALA A 22 9.19 12.76 -9.54
C ALA A 22 8.52 13.82 -8.67
N PHE A 23 7.79 14.73 -9.28
CA PHE A 23 7.11 15.84 -8.60
C PHE A 23 8.06 16.65 -7.67
N GLY A 24 9.32 16.86 -8.12
CA GLY A 24 10.34 17.56 -7.35
C GLY A 24 10.89 16.83 -6.12
N LEU A 25 10.68 15.52 -6.03
CA LEU A 25 11.22 14.64 -4.98
C LEU A 25 12.08 13.55 -5.59
N GLN A 26 13.24 13.27 -4.98
CA GLN A 26 13.99 12.05 -5.30
C GLN A 26 13.22 10.84 -4.77
N THR A 27 12.59 10.13 -5.70
CA THR A 27 11.66 9.04 -5.41
C THR A 27 12.38 7.70 -5.52
N ASN A 28 12.41 6.97 -4.41
CA ASN A 28 12.88 5.58 -4.40
C ASN A 28 11.81 4.66 -4.97
N TYR A 29 12.22 3.73 -5.85
CA TYR A 29 11.31 2.73 -6.41
C TYR A 29 12.04 1.44 -6.81
N HIS A 30 11.32 0.33 -6.80
CA HIS A 30 11.76 -0.95 -7.35
C HIS A 30 11.09 -1.19 -8.70
N ARG A 31 11.79 -1.79 -9.66
CA ARG A 31 11.23 -2.14 -10.97
C ARG A 31 11.81 -3.45 -11.45
N ALA A 32 10.94 -4.35 -11.91
CA ALA A 32 11.32 -5.66 -12.46
C ALA A 32 10.31 -6.12 -13.51
N GLY A 33 10.80 -6.92 -14.46
CA GLY A 33 9.99 -7.47 -15.54
C GLY A 33 9.90 -6.56 -16.75
N SER A 34 8.99 -6.93 -17.63
CA SER A 34 8.66 -6.22 -18.87
C SER A 34 7.22 -6.53 -19.25
N GLY A 35 6.63 -5.75 -20.17
CA GLY A 35 5.24 -5.90 -20.59
C GLY A 35 4.37 -4.75 -20.14
N ALA A 36 3.08 -5.01 -19.88
CA ALA A 36 2.15 -3.98 -19.42
C ALA A 36 2.56 -3.46 -18.04
N PRO A 37 2.63 -2.11 -17.83
CA PRO A 37 3.04 -1.56 -16.55
C PRO A 37 2.01 -1.82 -15.45
N VAL A 38 2.51 -2.16 -14.26
CA VAL A 38 1.72 -2.34 -13.04
C VAL A 38 2.41 -1.64 -11.89
N ILE A 39 1.74 -0.68 -11.26
CA ILE A 39 2.28 0.03 -10.10
C ILE A 39 1.69 -0.56 -8.82
N LEU A 40 2.59 -0.96 -7.90
CA LEU A 40 2.25 -1.52 -6.59
C LEU A 40 2.35 -0.42 -5.52
N LEU A 41 1.22 0.00 -4.96
CA LEU A 41 1.13 1.06 -3.96
C LEU A 41 1.02 0.45 -2.55
N HIS A 42 2.04 0.70 -1.73
CA HIS A 42 2.15 0.16 -0.36
C HIS A 42 1.11 0.75 0.60
N GLY A 43 0.91 0.09 1.75
CA GLY A 43 0.10 0.58 2.85
C GLY A 43 0.76 1.73 3.63
N SER A 44 0.20 2.08 4.78
CA SER A 44 0.78 3.01 5.75
C SER A 44 1.09 2.28 7.06
N GLY A 45 1.99 2.85 7.87
CA GLY A 45 2.34 2.32 9.17
C GLY A 45 3.83 2.49 9.49
N PRO A 46 4.25 2.16 10.73
CA PRO A 46 5.65 2.24 11.13
C PRO A 46 6.54 1.35 10.25
N GLY A 47 7.63 1.92 9.72
CA GLY A 47 8.60 1.19 8.91
C GLY A 47 8.08 0.64 7.57
N VAL A 48 6.99 1.19 7.02
CA VAL A 48 6.48 0.80 5.70
C VAL A 48 7.31 1.43 4.60
N SER A 49 7.64 0.59 3.61
CA SER A 49 8.20 0.97 2.32
C SER A 49 7.61 0.07 1.23
N ALA A 50 7.87 0.39 -0.01
CA ALA A 50 7.53 -0.48 -1.14
C ALA A 50 8.16 -1.87 -0.99
N TRP A 51 9.44 -1.92 -0.56
CA TRP A 51 10.15 -3.19 -0.33
C TRP A 51 9.49 -4.03 0.76
N THR A 52 9.25 -3.46 1.94
CA THR A 52 8.65 -4.22 3.05
C THR A 52 7.24 -4.73 2.73
N ASN A 53 6.53 -4.06 1.83
CA ASN A 53 5.17 -4.46 1.42
C ASN A 53 5.18 -5.45 0.24
N TRP A 54 6.12 -5.31 -0.73
CA TRP A 54 6.00 -5.93 -2.05
C TRP A 54 7.14 -6.86 -2.46
N ARG A 55 8.23 -7.02 -1.67
CA ARG A 55 9.42 -7.79 -2.04
C ARG A 55 9.15 -9.22 -2.56
N ARG A 56 8.08 -9.87 -2.09
CA ARG A 56 7.67 -11.19 -2.58
C ARG A 56 6.78 -11.11 -3.82
N VAL A 57 6.01 -10.04 -3.94
CA VAL A 57 5.05 -9.84 -5.04
C VAL A 57 5.74 -9.37 -6.32
N ILE A 58 6.76 -8.50 -6.19
CA ILE A 58 7.51 -7.99 -7.33
C ILE A 58 8.03 -9.15 -8.22
N PRO A 59 8.83 -10.11 -7.74
CA PRO A 59 9.30 -11.21 -8.58
C PRO A 59 8.18 -12.11 -9.08
N ALA A 60 7.10 -12.27 -8.29
CA ALA A 60 5.98 -13.11 -8.69
C ALA A 60 5.14 -12.54 -9.83
N LEU A 61 5.10 -11.24 -10.03
CA LEU A 61 4.37 -10.61 -11.13
C LEU A 61 5.27 -10.24 -12.32
N SER A 62 6.58 -10.12 -12.11
CA SER A 62 7.53 -9.65 -13.12
C SER A 62 7.74 -10.58 -14.32
N ASP A 63 7.30 -11.83 -14.23
CA ASP A 63 7.28 -12.75 -15.37
C ASP A 63 6.31 -12.30 -16.49
N SER A 64 5.31 -11.50 -16.13
CA SER A 64 4.20 -11.15 -17.05
C SER A 64 4.00 -9.64 -17.20
N PHE A 65 4.52 -8.84 -16.26
CA PHE A 65 4.28 -7.40 -16.19
C PHE A 65 5.58 -6.63 -15.96
N ASP A 66 5.58 -5.36 -16.36
CA ASP A 66 6.57 -4.38 -15.90
C ASP A 66 6.12 -3.84 -14.55
N VAL A 67 6.66 -4.39 -13.48
CA VAL A 67 6.24 -4.12 -12.10
C VAL A 67 7.04 -2.99 -11.51
N ILE A 68 6.36 -1.93 -11.06
CA ILE A 68 6.95 -0.76 -10.43
C ILE A 68 6.39 -0.61 -9.02
N ALA A 69 7.23 -0.50 -8.01
CA ALA A 69 6.83 -0.33 -6.62
C ALA A 69 7.55 0.88 -6.01
N PRO A 70 6.92 2.08 -5.99
CA PRO A 70 7.51 3.28 -5.41
C PRO A 70 7.31 3.36 -3.91
N ASP A 71 8.26 3.97 -3.22
CA ASP A 71 8.01 4.58 -1.93
C ASP A 71 7.30 5.92 -2.15
N MET A 72 6.06 6.01 -1.73
CA MET A 72 5.29 7.25 -1.88
C MET A 72 5.87 8.35 -0.98
N ALA A 73 5.66 9.62 -1.37
CA ALA A 73 6.14 10.78 -0.61
C ALA A 73 5.81 10.66 0.89
N GLY A 74 6.82 10.83 1.75
CA GLY A 74 6.72 10.65 3.21
C GLY A 74 7.00 9.25 3.72
N PHE A 75 7.20 8.25 2.83
CA PHE A 75 7.48 6.86 3.18
C PHE A 75 8.85 6.40 2.68
N GLY A 76 9.31 5.28 3.24
CA GLY A 76 10.50 4.57 2.83
C GLY A 76 11.72 5.49 2.64
N TYR A 77 12.37 5.37 1.51
CA TYR A 77 13.59 6.09 1.15
C TYR A 77 13.35 7.26 0.18
N THR A 78 12.10 7.57 -0.15
CA THR A 78 11.76 8.79 -0.92
C THR A 78 12.07 10.03 -0.10
N GLU A 79 12.63 11.05 -0.78
CA GLU A 79 12.97 12.34 -0.18
C GLU A 79 11.80 12.93 0.62
N ARG A 80 12.11 13.48 1.79
CA ARG A 80 11.13 14.18 2.64
C ARG A 80 11.43 15.66 2.66
N LYS A 81 10.42 16.48 2.36
CA LYS A 81 10.51 17.94 2.46
C LYS A 81 9.61 18.44 3.57
N ALA A 82 10.15 19.30 4.42
CA ALA A 82 9.44 19.80 5.62
C ALA A 82 8.26 20.72 5.29
N ASP A 83 8.31 21.38 4.15
CA ASP A 83 7.31 22.33 3.64
C ASP A 83 6.12 21.65 2.92
N LEU A 84 6.17 20.32 2.73
CA LEU A 84 5.08 19.60 2.10
C LEU A 84 3.98 19.22 3.08
N THR A 85 2.75 19.42 2.64
CA THR A 85 1.56 18.86 3.30
C THR A 85 1.26 17.51 2.69
N TYR A 86 1.42 16.45 3.49
CA TYR A 86 1.18 15.07 3.07
C TYR A 86 -0.32 14.78 3.10
N ASP A 87 -0.99 14.93 1.97
CA ASP A 87 -2.40 14.66 1.77
C ASP A 87 -2.65 13.87 0.47
N ILE A 88 -3.88 13.47 0.26
CA ILE A 88 -4.24 12.68 -0.91
C ILE A 88 -3.98 13.41 -2.23
N LYS A 89 -4.01 14.74 -2.24
CA LYS A 89 -3.75 15.54 -3.44
C LYS A 89 -2.27 15.51 -3.80
N LEU A 90 -1.38 15.61 -2.78
CA LEU A 90 0.05 15.48 -2.95
C LEU A 90 0.40 14.09 -3.50
N TRP A 91 -0.16 13.03 -2.90
CA TRP A 91 0.17 11.67 -3.33
C TRP A 91 -0.32 11.34 -4.74
N VAL A 92 -1.50 11.84 -5.14
CA VAL A 92 -1.95 11.71 -6.53
C VAL A 92 -1.00 12.42 -7.47
N LYS A 93 -0.59 13.65 -7.18
CA LYS A 93 0.38 14.40 -8.01
C LYS A 93 1.74 13.69 -8.06
N HIS A 94 2.21 13.14 -6.94
CA HIS A 94 3.45 12.40 -6.88
C HIS A 94 3.39 11.12 -7.73
N LEU A 95 2.29 10.36 -7.67
CA LEU A 95 2.07 9.16 -8.50
C LEU A 95 2.05 9.51 -9.99
N ILE A 96 1.31 10.54 -10.39
CA ILE A 96 1.26 10.98 -11.79
C ILE A 96 2.64 11.48 -12.23
N GLY A 97 3.33 12.30 -11.41
CA GLY A 97 4.69 12.76 -11.70
C GLY A 97 5.71 11.62 -11.83
N LEU A 98 5.55 10.54 -11.05
CA LEU A 98 6.37 9.33 -11.20
C LEU A 98 6.08 8.62 -12.54
N MET A 99 4.81 8.48 -12.90
CA MET A 99 4.42 7.89 -14.19
C MET A 99 5.02 8.70 -15.34
N ASP A 100 4.92 10.02 -15.29
CA ASP A 100 5.47 10.93 -16.32
C ASP A 100 7.00 10.82 -16.40
N ALA A 101 7.69 10.80 -15.26
CA ALA A 101 9.15 10.65 -15.20
C ALA A 101 9.64 9.27 -15.70
N LEU A 102 8.82 8.24 -15.59
CA LEU A 102 9.09 6.89 -16.09
C LEU A 102 8.56 6.66 -17.52
N GLU A 103 7.98 7.67 -18.15
CA GLU A 103 7.36 7.61 -19.49
C GLU A 103 6.22 6.57 -19.57
N ILE A 104 5.46 6.42 -18.48
CA ILE A 104 4.32 5.50 -18.38
C ILE A 104 3.05 6.28 -18.70
N GLU A 105 2.51 6.12 -19.89
CA GLU A 105 1.27 6.76 -20.28
C GLU A 105 0.07 6.19 -19.52
N LYS A 106 0.00 4.87 -19.39
CA LYS A 106 -1.11 4.16 -18.76
C LYS A 106 -0.64 2.93 -17.99
N THR A 107 -1.24 2.63 -16.84
CA THR A 107 -0.84 1.51 -15.97
C THR A 107 -2.03 0.92 -15.23
N SER A 108 -1.89 -0.32 -14.74
CA SER A 108 -2.78 -0.87 -13.72
C SER A 108 -2.24 -0.60 -12.31
N LEU A 109 -3.14 -0.53 -11.33
CA LEU A 109 -2.78 -0.27 -9.93
C LEU A 109 -3.09 -1.47 -9.04
N VAL A 110 -2.17 -1.78 -8.14
CA VAL A 110 -2.37 -2.74 -7.05
C VAL A 110 -2.09 -2.02 -5.74
N GLY A 111 -3.13 -1.75 -4.93
CA GLY A 111 -3.02 -0.94 -3.74
C GLY A 111 -3.41 -1.67 -2.46
N ASN A 112 -2.54 -1.59 -1.44
CA ASN A 112 -2.83 -2.08 -0.10
C ASN A 112 -3.19 -0.93 0.83
N SER A 113 -4.35 -1.00 1.52
CA SER A 113 -4.73 -0.03 2.56
C SER A 113 -4.68 1.42 2.07
N PHE A 114 -3.75 2.24 2.56
CA PHE A 114 -3.45 3.58 2.05
C PHE A 114 -3.22 3.58 0.53
N GLY A 115 -2.44 2.62 0.02
CA GLY A 115 -2.20 2.48 -1.43
C GLY A 115 -3.50 2.20 -2.21
N GLY A 116 -4.46 1.51 -1.60
CA GLY A 116 -5.80 1.32 -2.17
C GLY A 116 -6.59 2.62 -2.22
N SER A 117 -6.57 3.42 -1.15
CA SER A 117 -7.18 4.77 -1.15
C SER A 117 -6.56 5.69 -2.19
N LEU A 118 -5.23 5.64 -2.34
CA LEU A 118 -4.51 6.38 -3.37
C LEU A 118 -4.89 5.93 -4.78
N SER A 119 -5.01 4.61 -5.01
CA SER A 119 -5.46 4.04 -6.28
C SER A 119 -6.84 4.57 -6.68
N LEU A 120 -7.80 4.54 -5.76
CA LEU A 120 -9.15 5.09 -5.98
C LEU A 120 -9.10 6.59 -6.28
N ALA A 121 -8.34 7.36 -5.49
CA ALA A 121 -8.24 8.80 -5.65
C ALA A 121 -7.58 9.20 -6.99
N ALA A 122 -6.56 8.47 -7.42
CA ALA A 122 -5.87 8.69 -8.68
C ALA A 122 -6.78 8.35 -9.87
N ALA A 123 -7.41 7.17 -9.85
CA ALA A 123 -8.27 6.71 -10.93
C ALA A 123 -9.54 7.57 -11.11
N LEU A 124 -10.08 8.13 -10.04
CA LEU A 124 -11.21 9.06 -10.11
C LEU A 124 -10.82 10.44 -10.68
N ARG A 125 -9.56 10.87 -10.52
CA ARG A 125 -9.08 12.17 -11.00
C ARG A 125 -8.46 12.14 -12.39
N HIS A 126 -7.86 11.01 -12.75
CA HIS A 126 -7.13 10.77 -13.99
C HIS A 126 -7.53 9.44 -14.61
N PRO A 127 -8.83 9.22 -14.91
CA PRO A 127 -9.32 7.91 -15.36
C PRO A 127 -8.62 7.38 -16.61
N GLU A 128 -8.16 8.26 -17.48
CA GLU A 128 -7.44 7.92 -18.72
C GLU A 128 -6.06 7.28 -18.48
N ARG A 129 -5.47 7.51 -17.31
CA ARG A 129 -4.12 7.03 -16.95
C ARG A 129 -4.09 5.61 -16.39
N PHE A 130 -5.25 5.01 -16.17
CA PHE A 130 -5.33 3.70 -15.52
C PHE A 130 -6.18 2.71 -16.30
N ASP A 131 -5.82 1.41 -16.20
CA ASP A 131 -6.55 0.31 -16.86
C ASP A 131 -7.41 -0.47 -15.88
N ARG A 132 -6.76 -1.16 -14.93
CA ARG A 132 -7.41 -2.05 -13.96
C ARG A 132 -6.90 -1.76 -12.55
N ILE A 133 -7.68 -2.10 -11.55
CA ILE A 133 -7.36 -1.82 -10.16
C ILE A 133 -7.52 -3.08 -9.31
N VAL A 134 -6.53 -3.34 -8.45
CA VAL A 134 -6.60 -4.35 -7.39
C VAL A 134 -6.48 -3.64 -6.05
N LEU A 135 -7.45 -3.84 -5.17
CA LEU A 135 -7.52 -3.22 -3.85
C LEU A 135 -7.42 -4.27 -2.75
N MET A 136 -6.65 -4.00 -1.69
CA MET A 136 -6.56 -4.87 -0.52
C MET A 136 -6.71 -4.06 0.77
N GLY A 137 -7.57 -4.52 1.69
CA GLY A 137 -7.75 -3.87 2.99
C GLY A 137 -7.98 -2.36 2.86
N THR A 138 -8.76 -1.94 1.86
CA THR A 138 -8.93 -0.52 1.51
C THR A 138 -10.12 0.07 2.24
N PRO A 139 -9.95 1.22 2.94
CA PRO A 139 -11.07 1.88 3.62
C PRO A 139 -12.03 2.54 2.64
N CYS A 140 -13.32 2.48 2.98
CA CYS A 140 -14.41 3.13 2.27
C CYS A 140 -15.33 3.83 3.27
N ASP A 141 -15.77 5.03 2.93
CA ASP A 141 -16.72 5.78 3.76
C ASP A 141 -16.22 5.98 5.21
N LYS A 142 -17.12 6.15 6.16
CA LYS A 142 -16.80 6.34 7.57
C LYS A 142 -16.72 5.01 8.32
N PHE A 143 -15.75 4.92 9.22
CA PHE A 143 -15.59 3.79 10.14
C PHE A 143 -14.85 4.22 11.41
N LEU A 144 -15.00 3.44 12.48
CA LEU A 144 -14.32 3.71 13.74
C LEU A 144 -12.86 3.27 13.68
N MET A 145 -11.99 4.02 14.37
CA MET A 145 -10.60 3.65 14.53
C MET A 145 -10.47 2.28 15.17
N THR A 146 -9.80 1.39 14.48
CA THR A 146 -9.59 0.01 14.92
C THR A 146 -8.38 -0.10 15.85
N PRO A 147 -8.23 -1.21 16.60
CA PRO A 147 -7.05 -1.48 17.39
C PRO A 147 -5.75 -1.45 16.57
N GLY A 148 -5.77 -1.97 15.33
CA GLY A 148 -4.59 -1.99 14.46
C GLY A 148 -4.14 -0.59 14.04
N LEU A 149 -5.08 0.30 13.70
CA LEU A 149 -4.77 1.70 13.36
C LEU A 149 -4.31 2.48 14.59
N ARG A 150 -4.96 2.25 15.75
CA ARG A 150 -4.56 2.89 17.02
C ARG A 150 -3.15 2.50 17.42
N ALA A 151 -2.79 1.23 17.35
CA ALA A 151 -1.46 0.75 17.66
C ALA A 151 -0.38 1.36 16.74
N GLY A 152 -0.70 1.53 15.43
CA GLY A 152 0.18 2.23 14.50
C GLY A 152 0.39 3.70 14.85
N TRP A 153 -0.65 4.38 15.33
CA TRP A 153 -0.56 5.77 15.81
C TRP A 153 0.27 5.90 17.06
N ASP A 154 0.03 5.04 18.05
CA ASP A 154 0.67 5.07 19.37
C ASP A 154 2.10 4.51 19.36
N TYR A 155 2.56 3.97 18.21
CA TYR A 155 3.87 3.34 18.08
C TYR A 155 5.02 4.23 18.55
N GLN A 156 5.84 3.68 19.45
CA GLN A 156 7.14 4.20 19.83
C GLN A 156 8.22 3.21 19.39
N PRO A 157 9.32 3.67 18.78
CA PRO A 157 10.32 2.77 18.21
C PRO A 157 10.99 1.85 19.24
N SER A 158 10.65 0.57 19.17
CA SER A 158 11.38 -0.55 19.78
C SER A 158 11.00 -1.85 19.06
N PRO A 159 11.85 -2.89 19.08
CA PRO A 159 11.50 -4.19 18.51
C PRO A 159 10.23 -4.78 19.14
N GLU A 160 10.04 -4.65 20.45
CA GLU A 160 8.87 -5.16 21.19
C GLU A 160 7.59 -4.47 20.72
N ASN A 161 7.62 -3.12 20.64
CA ASN A 161 6.47 -2.35 20.16
C ASN A 161 6.20 -2.63 18.68
N MET A 162 7.24 -2.79 17.87
CA MET A 162 7.07 -3.18 16.46
C MET A 162 6.37 -4.54 16.35
N ARG A 163 6.80 -5.53 17.13
CA ARG A 163 6.14 -6.84 17.17
C ARG A 163 4.68 -6.73 17.60
N ALA A 164 4.40 -5.94 18.65
CA ALA A 164 3.04 -5.74 19.14
C ALA A 164 2.13 -5.13 18.05
N VAL A 165 2.59 -4.08 17.36
CA VAL A 165 1.85 -3.46 16.25
C VAL A 165 1.65 -4.46 15.13
N MET A 166 2.72 -5.12 14.67
CA MET A 166 2.66 -6.05 13.52
C MET A 166 1.75 -7.25 13.78
N SER A 167 1.66 -7.74 15.02
CA SER A 167 0.82 -8.88 15.41
C SER A 167 -0.69 -8.61 15.27
N LEU A 168 -1.09 -7.36 15.05
CA LEU A 168 -2.49 -7.00 14.76
C LEU A 168 -2.86 -7.07 13.28
N PHE A 169 -1.87 -7.22 12.39
CA PHE A 169 -2.11 -7.19 10.95
C PHE A 169 -2.52 -8.55 10.38
N PRO A 170 -1.80 -9.65 10.61
CA PRO A 170 -2.21 -10.96 10.14
C PRO A 170 -3.32 -11.57 11.01
N ALA A 171 -4.06 -12.52 10.45
CA ALA A 171 -5.03 -13.32 11.22
C ALA A 171 -4.33 -14.16 12.29
N ASP A 172 -3.20 -14.78 11.93
CA ASP A 172 -2.34 -15.55 12.83
C ASP A 172 -1.07 -14.77 13.18
N PRO A 173 -0.88 -14.34 14.46
CA PRO A 173 0.34 -13.66 14.88
C PRO A 173 1.63 -14.48 14.71
N ALA A 174 1.55 -15.80 14.61
CA ALA A 174 2.71 -16.66 14.34
C ALA A 174 3.37 -16.37 12.97
N PHE A 175 2.68 -15.65 12.08
CA PHE A 175 3.23 -15.13 10.84
C PHE A 175 4.40 -14.14 11.06
N ILE A 176 4.49 -13.52 12.24
CA ILE A 176 5.47 -12.46 12.55
C ILE A 176 6.77 -13.07 13.06
N THR A 177 7.77 -13.18 12.18
CA THR A 177 9.12 -13.64 12.53
C THR A 177 9.98 -12.53 13.15
N ASP A 178 11.07 -12.91 13.82
CA ASP A 178 12.02 -11.97 14.40
C ASP A 178 12.70 -11.12 13.32
N GLU A 179 13.05 -11.72 12.18
CA GLU A 179 13.64 -11.01 11.04
C GLU A 179 12.70 -9.95 10.49
N LEU A 180 11.41 -10.28 10.36
CA LEU A 180 10.40 -9.35 9.86
C LEU A 180 10.20 -8.17 10.82
N VAL A 181 10.24 -8.41 12.12
CA VAL A 181 10.18 -7.36 13.16
C VAL A 181 11.41 -6.46 13.07
N GLN A 182 12.61 -7.06 13.00
CA GLN A 182 13.86 -6.30 12.96
C GLN A 182 13.93 -5.39 11.73
N GLU A 183 13.60 -5.93 10.56
CA GLU A 183 13.56 -5.17 9.31
C GLU A 183 12.60 -3.98 9.36
N ARG A 184 11.40 -4.19 9.88
CA ARG A 184 10.39 -3.13 10.03
C ARG A 184 10.78 -2.10 11.09
N TYR A 185 11.38 -2.54 12.19
CA TYR A 185 11.91 -1.66 13.21
C TYR A 185 13.01 -0.77 12.65
N GLU A 186 14.02 -1.33 11.97
CA GLU A 186 15.10 -0.55 11.34
C GLU A 186 14.55 0.48 10.33
N ALA A 187 13.61 0.07 9.49
CA ALA A 187 12.94 0.98 8.55
C ALA A 187 12.16 2.11 9.26
N SER A 188 11.65 1.86 10.48
CA SER A 188 10.96 2.89 11.27
C SER A 188 11.90 3.95 11.85
N LEU A 189 13.21 3.67 11.90
CA LEU A 189 14.22 4.60 12.39
C LEU A 189 14.74 5.59 11.33
N ILE A 190 14.31 5.45 10.07
CA ILE A 190 14.66 6.38 9.01
C ILE A 190 14.26 7.80 9.42
N PRO A 191 15.16 8.81 9.31
CA PRO A 191 14.87 10.17 9.73
C PRO A 191 13.58 10.73 9.12
N GLY A 192 12.69 11.26 9.95
CA GLY A 192 11.39 11.80 9.53
C GLY A 192 10.28 10.76 9.31
N ALA A 193 10.55 9.45 9.41
CA ALA A 193 9.53 8.41 9.19
C ALA A 193 8.38 8.51 10.20
N GLN A 194 8.68 8.70 11.50
CA GLN A 194 7.67 8.81 12.55
C GLN A 194 6.85 10.11 12.44
N GLU A 195 7.51 11.22 12.14
CA GLU A 195 6.82 12.49 11.94
C GLU A 195 5.90 12.42 10.69
N GLY A 196 6.39 11.85 9.60
CA GLY A 196 5.60 11.59 8.39
C GLY A 196 4.37 10.77 8.71
N LEU A 197 4.51 9.65 9.42
CA LEU A 197 3.39 8.79 9.80
C LEU A 197 2.33 9.54 10.62
N ARG A 198 2.74 10.36 11.60
CA ARG A 198 1.81 11.17 12.41
C ARG A 198 1.08 12.25 11.62
N LYS A 199 1.68 12.75 10.54
CA LYS A 199 1.00 13.69 9.61
C LYS A 199 -0.03 12.99 8.72
N LEU A 200 0.15 11.68 8.49
CA LEU A 200 -0.71 10.87 7.64
C LEU A 200 -1.96 10.36 8.35
N LEU A 201 -1.83 10.00 9.61
CA LEU A 201 -2.91 9.43 10.40
C LEU A 201 -3.68 10.56 11.11
N ALA A 202 -5.00 10.50 11.07
CA ALA A 202 -5.81 11.40 11.88
C ALA A 202 -5.46 11.21 13.37
N LYS A 203 -5.25 12.33 14.10
CA LYS A 203 -4.98 12.26 15.54
C LYS A 203 -6.16 11.59 16.24
N PRO A 204 -5.95 10.53 17.03
CA PRO A 204 -7.03 9.94 17.80
C PRO A 204 -7.63 10.95 18.78
N ALA A 205 -8.93 10.85 19.02
CA ALA A 205 -9.57 11.60 20.10
C ALA A 205 -8.94 11.22 21.45
N GLU A 206 -8.80 12.19 22.34
CA GLU A 206 -8.28 11.96 23.70
C GLU A 206 -9.27 11.16 24.53
N GLU A 207 -10.57 11.41 24.32
CA GLU A 207 -11.67 10.65 24.92
C GLU A 207 -12.68 10.25 23.85
N GLY A 208 -13.30 9.08 24.02
CA GLY A 208 -14.33 8.55 23.15
C GLY A 208 -13.81 7.86 21.87
N GLU A 209 -14.71 7.64 20.94
CA GLU A 209 -14.44 6.96 19.67
C GLU A 209 -13.94 7.95 18.61
N THR A 210 -12.92 7.53 17.86
CA THR A 210 -12.40 8.31 16.73
C THR A 210 -13.01 7.78 15.43
N GLU A 211 -13.74 8.63 14.73
CA GLU A 211 -14.25 8.32 13.39
C GLU A 211 -13.18 8.66 12.34
N LEU A 212 -12.92 7.72 11.46
CA LEU A 212 -12.04 7.85 10.30
C LEU A 212 -12.85 7.86 9.02
N SER A 213 -12.26 8.40 7.95
CA SER A 213 -12.91 8.46 6.65
C SER A 213 -12.02 7.86 5.56
N GLY A 214 -12.56 6.86 4.86
CA GLY A 214 -12.06 6.41 3.57
C GLY A 214 -12.63 7.23 2.42
N MET A 215 -12.48 6.71 1.19
CA MET A 215 -13.10 7.30 0.01
C MET A 215 -14.63 7.20 0.13
N PRO A 216 -15.39 8.30 -0.06
CA PRO A 216 -16.83 8.26 0.04
C PRO A 216 -17.47 7.27 -0.96
N GLU A 217 -18.46 6.50 -0.53
CA GLU A 217 -19.18 5.52 -1.36
C GLU A 217 -19.74 6.16 -2.64
N LYS A 218 -20.29 7.37 -2.52
CA LYS A 218 -20.76 8.16 -3.67
C LYS A 218 -19.67 8.46 -4.70
N ALA A 219 -18.43 8.67 -4.27
CA ALA A 219 -17.33 8.96 -5.18
C ALA A 219 -16.88 7.71 -5.93
N VAL A 220 -16.75 6.57 -5.22
CA VAL A 220 -16.31 5.32 -5.85
C VAL A 220 -17.37 4.72 -6.80
N ALA A 221 -18.64 5.09 -6.66
CA ALA A 221 -19.69 4.75 -7.62
C ALA A 221 -19.44 5.31 -9.03
N GLY A 222 -18.59 6.33 -9.16
CA GLY A 222 -18.14 6.89 -10.44
C GLY A 222 -16.92 6.20 -11.05
N LEU A 223 -16.36 5.18 -10.40
CA LEU A 223 -15.19 4.47 -10.91
C LEU A 223 -15.56 3.59 -12.11
N VAL A 224 -14.92 3.80 -13.24
CA VAL A 224 -15.23 3.09 -14.51
C VAL A 224 -14.36 1.84 -14.72
N HIS A 225 -13.26 1.74 -13.98
CA HIS A 225 -12.23 0.70 -14.18
C HIS A 225 -12.70 -0.65 -13.63
N PRO A 226 -12.40 -1.77 -14.31
CA PRO A 226 -12.50 -3.09 -13.71
C PRO A 226 -11.69 -3.13 -12.41
N THR A 227 -12.33 -3.54 -11.31
CA THR A 227 -11.74 -3.51 -9.98
C THR A 227 -11.86 -4.86 -9.29
N LEU A 228 -10.75 -5.41 -8.83
CA LEU A 228 -10.70 -6.58 -7.97
C LEU A 228 -10.45 -6.13 -6.53
N ILE A 229 -11.31 -6.54 -5.61
CA ILE A 229 -11.21 -6.22 -4.19
C ILE A 229 -10.91 -7.51 -3.44
N LEU A 230 -9.79 -7.55 -2.73
CA LEU A 230 -9.33 -8.68 -1.92
C LEU A 230 -9.31 -8.25 -0.44
N HIS A 231 -9.95 -9.01 0.45
CA HIS A 231 -10.04 -8.63 1.85
C HIS A 231 -9.98 -9.84 2.77
N GLY A 232 -9.19 -9.74 3.84
CA GLY A 232 -9.19 -10.75 4.90
C GLY A 232 -10.40 -10.58 5.81
N ARG A 233 -11.10 -11.68 6.13
CA ARG A 233 -12.26 -11.64 7.02
C ARG A 233 -11.89 -11.22 8.45
N GLU A 234 -10.69 -11.57 8.88
CA GLU A 234 -10.13 -11.30 10.21
C GLU A 234 -9.27 -10.02 10.26
N ASP A 235 -9.45 -9.11 9.30
CA ASP A 235 -8.71 -7.83 9.25
C ASP A 235 -9.07 -6.94 10.47
N LYS A 236 -8.07 -6.73 11.34
CA LYS A 236 -8.19 -5.90 12.56
C LYS A 236 -7.73 -4.45 12.34
N VAL A 237 -7.32 -4.12 11.11
CA VAL A 237 -6.85 -2.78 10.71
C VAL A 237 -7.94 -2.06 9.95
N ILE A 238 -8.46 -2.66 8.88
CA ILE A 238 -9.59 -2.14 8.11
C ILE A 238 -10.70 -3.19 8.12
N PRO A 239 -11.87 -2.89 8.71
CA PRO A 239 -12.96 -3.86 8.80
C PRO A 239 -13.38 -4.37 7.43
N VAL A 240 -13.67 -5.68 7.31
CA VAL A 240 -14.04 -6.33 6.04
C VAL A 240 -15.31 -5.71 5.41
N GLU A 241 -16.14 -5.08 6.21
CA GLU A 241 -17.32 -4.32 5.79
C GLU A 241 -16.96 -3.20 4.81
N MET A 242 -15.74 -2.64 4.90
CA MET A 242 -15.25 -1.63 3.96
C MET A 242 -15.05 -2.22 2.56
N GLY A 243 -14.50 -3.43 2.47
CA GLY A 243 -14.40 -4.18 1.21
C GLY A 243 -15.77 -4.52 0.62
N LEU A 244 -16.74 -4.90 1.46
CA LEU A 244 -18.12 -5.15 1.05
C LEU A 244 -18.81 -3.87 0.52
N LYS A 245 -18.60 -2.71 1.16
CA LYS A 245 -19.10 -1.42 0.68
C LYS A 245 -18.51 -1.08 -0.69
N LEU A 246 -17.18 -1.19 -0.86
CA LEU A 246 -16.52 -0.98 -2.15
C LEU A 246 -17.08 -1.91 -3.23
N GLY A 247 -17.25 -3.21 -2.91
CA GLY A 247 -17.77 -4.20 -3.86
C GLY A 247 -19.22 -3.95 -4.30
N ARG A 248 -20.01 -3.27 -3.48
CA ARG A 248 -21.38 -2.85 -3.82
C ARG A 248 -21.44 -1.53 -4.57
N ALA A 249 -20.53 -0.61 -4.24
CA ALA A 249 -20.55 0.74 -4.78
C ALA A 249 -19.87 0.86 -6.15
N ILE A 250 -18.79 0.11 -6.40
CA ILE A 250 -18.04 0.17 -7.65
C ILE A 250 -18.75 -0.69 -8.72
N PRO A 251 -19.18 -0.11 -9.86
CA PRO A 251 -20.01 -0.84 -10.85
C PRO A 251 -19.36 -2.09 -11.43
N ASN A 252 -18.04 -2.05 -11.67
CA ASN A 252 -17.27 -3.15 -12.28
C ASN A 252 -16.38 -3.87 -11.25
N ALA A 253 -16.85 -4.01 -10.00
CA ALA A 253 -16.11 -4.67 -8.96
C ALA A 253 -16.31 -6.19 -8.91
N GLN A 254 -15.24 -6.89 -8.60
CA GLN A 254 -15.26 -8.27 -8.11
C GLN A 254 -14.73 -8.26 -6.67
N PHE A 255 -15.43 -8.88 -5.73
CA PHE A 255 -15.03 -8.96 -4.34
C PHE A 255 -14.71 -10.40 -3.95
N HIS A 256 -13.52 -10.61 -3.37
CA HIS A 256 -13.10 -11.88 -2.82
C HIS A 256 -12.69 -11.71 -1.35
N MET A 257 -13.38 -12.42 -0.46
CA MET A 257 -13.10 -12.44 0.97
C MET A 257 -12.38 -13.73 1.35
N PHE A 258 -11.25 -13.62 2.04
CA PHE A 258 -10.47 -14.75 2.52
C PHE A 258 -10.75 -15.02 4.01
N GLY A 259 -11.19 -16.22 4.35
CA GLY A 259 -11.21 -16.69 5.74
C GLY A 259 -9.81 -17.08 6.23
N GLY A 260 -9.51 -16.89 7.52
CA GLY A 260 -8.18 -17.12 8.09
C GLY A 260 -7.13 -16.18 7.50
N CYS A 261 -7.49 -14.93 7.23
CA CYS A 261 -6.64 -13.92 6.64
C CYS A 261 -6.95 -12.56 7.27
N GLY A 262 -5.92 -11.81 7.60
CA GLY A 262 -6.00 -10.45 8.14
C GLY A 262 -5.74 -9.40 7.07
N HIS A 263 -4.99 -8.36 7.48
CA HIS A 263 -4.76 -7.16 6.66
C HIS A 263 -3.74 -7.36 5.52
N TRP A 264 -2.84 -8.34 5.65
CA TRP A 264 -1.78 -8.57 4.68
C TRP A 264 -2.11 -9.71 3.71
N VAL A 265 -3.21 -9.55 2.95
CA VAL A 265 -3.67 -10.56 1.98
C VAL A 265 -2.54 -11.03 1.06
N GLN A 266 -1.70 -10.10 0.56
CA GLN A 266 -0.57 -10.38 -0.33
C GLN A 266 0.54 -11.22 0.32
N ALA A 267 0.52 -11.37 1.64
CA ALA A 267 1.49 -12.16 2.38
C ALA A 267 0.86 -13.44 2.94
N GLU A 268 -0.32 -13.33 3.55
CA GLU A 268 -1.03 -14.43 4.21
C GLU A 268 -1.68 -15.41 3.21
N ARG A 269 -2.10 -14.91 2.05
CA ARG A 269 -2.73 -15.66 0.94
C ARG A 269 -1.97 -15.45 -0.36
N PHE A 270 -0.64 -15.55 -0.29
CA PHE A 270 0.27 -15.15 -1.37
C PHE A 270 -0.07 -15.78 -2.73
N ASP A 271 -0.23 -17.10 -2.79
CA ASP A 271 -0.47 -17.82 -4.05
C ASP A 271 -1.83 -17.44 -4.65
N ASP A 272 -2.88 -17.39 -3.84
CA ASP A 272 -4.22 -16.96 -4.25
C ASP A 272 -4.21 -15.50 -4.71
N PHE A 273 -3.53 -14.63 -3.95
CA PHE A 273 -3.36 -13.22 -4.32
C PHE A 273 -2.70 -13.06 -5.69
N VAL A 274 -1.56 -13.75 -5.91
CA VAL A 274 -0.84 -13.68 -7.20
C VAL A 274 -1.70 -14.21 -8.35
N ALA A 275 -2.38 -15.35 -8.16
CA ALA A 275 -3.22 -15.95 -9.19
C ALA A 275 -4.40 -15.04 -9.57
N LEU A 276 -5.13 -14.50 -8.58
CA LEU A 276 -6.27 -13.60 -8.81
C LEU A 276 -5.82 -12.28 -9.44
N THR A 277 -4.71 -11.71 -8.96
CA THR A 277 -4.14 -10.47 -9.49
C THR A 277 -3.72 -10.65 -10.94
N ARG A 278 -2.95 -11.69 -11.28
CA ARG A 278 -2.56 -11.99 -12.67
C ARG A 278 -3.78 -12.12 -13.59
N ARG A 279 -4.77 -12.91 -13.17
CA ARG A 279 -6.00 -13.11 -13.94
C ARG A 279 -6.77 -11.81 -14.16
N HIS A 280 -6.79 -10.94 -13.16
CA HIS A 280 -7.50 -9.67 -13.25
C HIS A 280 -6.78 -8.66 -14.13
N LEU A 281 -5.44 -8.64 -14.11
CA LEU A 281 -4.61 -7.69 -14.86
C LEU A 281 -4.39 -8.09 -16.32
N ALA A 282 -4.56 -9.36 -16.68
CA ALA A 282 -4.56 -9.84 -18.06
C ALA A 282 -5.85 -9.44 -18.78
#